data_3248d8c057e070826640eacab4182b4d
#
_entry.id   3248d8c057e070826640eacab4182b4d
#
_cell.length_a   1.000
_cell.length_b   1.000
_cell.length_c   1.000
_cell.angle_alpha   90.00
_cell.angle_beta   90.00
_cell.angle_gamma   90.00
#
_symmetry.space_group_name_H-M   'P 1'
#
loop_
_entity.id
_entity.type
_entity.pdbx_description
1 polymer ?
#
loop_
_entity_poly.entity_id
_entity_poly.type
_entity_poly.pdbx_seq_one_letter_code
_entity_poly.pdbx_strand_id
1 'polypeptide(L)'
;LRKLVQAAEALVKSKDDPKLARLVAILKGMLKEGGSPVVFCRYVATANYVAVALKTAFPDCAVRAVTGESPSDAREAMIEELAESSPRILVCTDCLSEGINLQEHFNAIVHYDLAWNPTRHEQRNGRVDRFGQTRKQVKCVMLYGQDNPVDGLVLNVILHKADKIRRELGVSVPIPE
;
A
#
# COMPACT_ATOMS: atom_id res chain seq x y z
N LEU A 1 6.29 2.03 29.04
CA LEU A 1 6.94 1.59 27.81
C LEU A 1 6.97 0.06 27.70
N ARG A 2 7.49 -0.69 28.68
CA ARG A 2 7.56 -2.18 28.65
C ARG A 2 6.20 -2.86 28.45
N LYS A 3 5.12 -2.39 29.09
CA LYS A 3 3.77 -2.92 28.90
C LYS A 3 3.23 -2.72 27.48
N LEU A 4 3.54 -1.58 26.85
CA LEU A 4 3.17 -1.32 25.45
C LEU A 4 3.94 -2.21 24.48
N VAL A 5 5.22 -2.43 24.72
CA VAL A 5 6.05 -3.35 23.92
C VAL A 5 5.50 -4.77 24.02
N GLN A 6 5.23 -5.25 25.24
CA GLN A 6 4.65 -6.58 25.47
C GLN A 6 3.28 -6.75 24.80
N ALA A 7 2.42 -5.72 24.86
CA ALA A 7 1.12 -5.74 24.19
C ALA A 7 1.28 -5.78 22.65
N ALA A 8 2.23 -5.01 22.10
CA ALA A 8 2.53 -5.02 20.68
C ALA A 8 3.10 -6.38 20.23
N GLU A 9 4.03 -6.95 21.00
CA GLU A 9 4.58 -8.29 20.72
C GLU A 9 3.51 -9.39 20.81
N ALA A 10 2.56 -9.27 21.73
CA ALA A 10 1.44 -10.18 21.84
C ALA A 10 0.52 -10.08 20.62
N LEU A 11 0.25 -8.88 20.12
CA LEU A 11 -0.52 -8.64 18.88
C LEU A 11 0.18 -9.20 17.64
N VAL A 12 1.49 -9.03 17.52
CA VAL A 12 2.28 -9.58 16.39
C VAL A 12 2.26 -11.12 16.42
N LYS A 13 2.19 -11.72 17.61
CA LYS A 13 2.12 -13.20 17.78
C LYS A 13 0.69 -13.72 17.69
N SER A 14 -0.32 -12.92 17.98
CA SER A 14 -1.72 -13.30 17.82
C SER A 14 -2.12 -13.24 16.36
N LYS A 15 -2.93 -14.18 15.91
CA LYS A 15 -3.56 -14.13 14.59
C LYS A 15 -4.66 -13.06 14.49
N ASP A 16 -4.81 -12.22 15.50
CA ASP A 16 -5.92 -11.30 15.74
C ASP A 16 -5.55 -9.83 15.43
N ASP A 17 -4.72 -9.58 14.40
CA ASP A 17 -4.51 -8.24 13.87
C ASP A 17 -5.68 -7.88 12.92
N PRO A 18 -6.63 -7.05 13.36
CA PRO A 18 -7.81 -6.71 12.56
C PRO A 18 -7.45 -5.91 11.30
N LYS A 19 -6.39 -5.10 11.34
CA LYS A 19 -5.91 -4.34 10.19
C LYS A 19 -5.33 -5.26 9.13
N LEU A 20 -4.53 -6.24 9.55
CA LEU A 20 -3.98 -7.26 8.66
C LEU A 20 -5.08 -8.14 8.07
N ALA A 21 -6.06 -8.58 8.89
CA ALA A 21 -7.19 -9.37 8.42
C ALA A 21 -8.01 -8.61 7.36
N ARG A 22 -8.22 -7.31 7.55
CA ARG A 22 -8.88 -6.45 6.57
C ARG A 22 -8.07 -6.31 5.29
N LEU A 23 -6.76 -6.12 5.40
CA LEU A 23 -5.86 -6.10 4.24
C LEU A 23 -5.98 -7.40 3.43
N VAL A 24 -5.91 -8.56 4.07
CA VAL A 24 -6.03 -9.87 3.42
C VAL A 24 -7.36 -9.99 2.68
N ALA A 25 -8.48 -9.56 3.29
CA ALA A 25 -9.79 -9.58 2.65
C ALA A 25 -9.85 -8.70 1.38
N ILE A 26 -9.28 -7.49 1.43
CA ILE A 26 -9.19 -6.57 0.30
C ILE A 26 -8.34 -7.15 -0.82
N LEU A 27 -7.14 -7.64 -0.50
CA LEU A 27 -6.23 -8.21 -1.47
C LEU A 27 -6.82 -9.47 -2.15
N LYS A 28 -7.54 -10.29 -1.39
CA LYS A 28 -8.26 -11.45 -1.95
C LYS A 28 -9.28 -11.04 -3.01
N GLY A 29 -9.99 -9.93 -2.80
CA GLY A 29 -10.89 -9.36 -3.80
C GLY A 29 -10.13 -8.87 -5.03
N MET A 30 -9.07 -8.08 -4.83
CA MET A 30 -8.27 -7.54 -5.92
C MET A 30 -7.64 -8.63 -6.79
N LEU A 31 -7.05 -9.66 -6.17
CA LEU A 31 -6.45 -10.80 -6.88
C LEU A 31 -7.48 -11.60 -7.70
N LYS A 32 -8.70 -11.79 -7.15
CA LYS A 32 -9.80 -12.44 -7.89
C LYS A 32 -10.20 -11.68 -9.16
N GLU A 33 -10.11 -10.36 -9.13
CA GLU A 33 -10.38 -9.47 -10.28
C GLU A 33 -9.18 -9.39 -11.25
N GLY A 34 -8.14 -10.20 -11.05
CA GLY A 34 -6.92 -10.18 -11.85
C GLY A 34 -6.02 -8.98 -11.56
N GLY A 35 -6.15 -8.40 -10.36
CA GLY A 35 -5.32 -7.29 -9.91
C GLY A 35 -3.93 -7.74 -9.49
N SER A 36 -2.96 -6.86 -9.68
CA SER A 36 -1.59 -6.96 -9.15
C SER A 36 -1.36 -5.78 -8.20
N PRO A 37 -1.63 -5.95 -6.89
CA PRO A 37 -1.62 -4.84 -5.95
C PRO A 37 -0.22 -4.49 -5.44
N VAL A 38 -0.04 -3.18 -5.16
CA VAL A 38 1.07 -2.63 -4.37
C VAL A 38 0.53 -2.20 -3.01
N VAL A 39 1.16 -2.66 -1.93
CA VAL A 39 0.82 -2.30 -0.56
C VAL A 39 1.89 -1.34 -0.02
N PHE A 40 1.50 -0.10 0.23
CA PHE A 40 2.39 0.92 0.77
C PHE A 40 2.32 0.96 2.30
N CYS A 41 3.46 0.75 2.94
CA CYS A 41 3.67 0.86 4.38
C CYS A 41 4.56 2.08 4.69
N ARG A 42 4.39 2.66 5.88
CA ARG A 42 5.21 3.79 6.33
C ARG A 42 6.58 3.34 6.81
N TYR A 43 6.64 2.24 7.55
CA TYR A 43 7.85 1.77 8.21
C TYR A 43 8.32 0.45 7.62
N VAL A 44 9.66 0.27 7.59
CA VAL A 44 10.30 -0.95 7.10
C VAL A 44 9.85 -2.17 7.89
N ALA A 45 9.81 -2.07 9.23
CA ALA A 45 9.35 -3.15 10.09
C ALA A 45 7.90 -3.56 9.78
N THR A 46 7.01 -2.60 9.49
CA THR A 46 5.63 -2.86 9.08
C THR A 46 5.58 -3.56 7.72
N ALA A 47 6.38 -3.10 6.75
CA ALA A 47 6.42 -3.71 5.43
C ALA A 47 6.88 -5.17 5.49
N ASN A 48 7.92 -5.45 6.27
CA ASN A 48 8.42 -6.80 6.46
C ASN A 48 7.39 -7.69 7.18
N TYR A 49 6.75 -7.19 8.24
CA TYR A 49 5.67 -7.90 8.94
C TYR A 49 4.52 -8.25 8.01
N VAL A 50 4.02 -7.27 7.25
CA VAL A 50 2.92 -7.46 6.29
C VAL A 50 3.32 -8.48 5.23
N ALA A 51 4.53 -8.38 4.66
CA ALA A 51 4.97 -9.30 3.62
C ALA A 51 5.04 -10.76 4.11
N VAL A 52 5.55 -10.99 5.32
CA VAL A 52 5.59 -12.32 5.94
C VAL A 52 4.17 -12.88 6.13
N ALA A 53 3.27 -12.06 6.65
CA ALA A 53 1.88 -12.46 6.86
C ALA A 53 1.15 -12.75 5.54
N LEU A 54 1.38 -11.94 4.51
CA LEU A 54 0.78 -12.15 3.19
C LEU A 54 1.31 -13.40 2.48
N LYS A 55 2.59 -13.74 2.63
CA LYS A 55 3.13 -15.03 2.15
C LYS A 55 2.41 -16.23 2.76
N THR A 56 2.06 -16.14 4.03
CA THR A 56 1.30 -17.19 4.72
C THR A 56 -0.17 -17.23 4.26
N ALA A 57 -0.79 -16.05 4.07
CA ALA A 57 -2.19 -15.95 3.66
C ALA A 57 -2.44 -16.30 2.19
N PHE A 58 -1.44 -16.14 1.33
CA PHE A 58 -1.51 -16.36 -0.11
C PHE A 58 -0.32 -17.24 -0.58
N PRO A 59 -0.32 -18.56 -0.28
CA PRO A 59 0.79 -19.44 -0.61
C PRO A 59 1.07 -19.56 -2.10
N ASP A 60 0.04 -19.41 -2.94
CA ASP A 60 0.14 -19.48 -4.40
C ASP A 60 0.42 -18.13 -5.08
N CYS A 61 0.72 -17.08 -4.29
CA CYS A 61 0.98 -15.75 -4.78
C CYS A 61 2.43 -15.35 -4.47
N ALA A 62 3.13 -14.80 -5.45
CA ALA A 62 4.45 -14.23 -5.21
C ALA A 62 4.32 -12.93 -4.41
N VAL A 63 4.90 -12.90 -3.21
CA VAL A 63 4.89 -11.73 -2.33
C VAL A 63 6.32 -11.29 -2.03
N ARG A 64 6.65 -10.04 -2.30
CA ARG A 64 7.97 -9.48 -2.02
C ARG A 64 7.87 -8.15 -1.29
N ALA A 65 8.74 -7.94 -0.30
CA ALA A 65 8.97 -6.64 0.31
C ALA A 65 10.14 -5.94 -0.36
N VAL A 66 9.95 -4.66 -0.74
CA VAL A 66 11.00 -3.77 -1.22
C VAL A 66 10.98 -2.51 -0.36
N THR A 67 12.04 -2.30 0.41
CA THR A 67 12.10 -1.25 1.43
C THR A 67 13.36 -0.39 1.28
N GLY A 68 13.46 0.64 2.12
CA GLY A 68 14.66 1.48 2.17
C GLY A 68 15.96 0.74 2.55
N GLU A 69 15.86 -0.46 3.13
CA GLU A 69 17.01 -1.33 3.44
C GLU A 69 17.53 -2.08 2.20
N SER A 70 16.71 -2.22 1.16
CA SER A 70 17.17 -2.79 -0.11
C SER A 70 18.10 -1.80 -0.82
N PRO A 71 19.24 -2.25 -1.36
CA PRO A 71 20.10 -1.40 -2.18
C PRO A 71 19.32 -0.74 -3.32
N SER A 72 19.64 0.52 -3.64
CA SER A 72 18.87 1.29 -4.63
C SER A 72 18.91 0.68 -6.03
N ASP A 73 20.05 0.16 -6.41
CA ASP A 73 20.30 -0.53 -7.68
C ASP A 73 19.64 -1.91 -7.77
N ALA A 74 19.42 -2.57 -6.63
CA ALA A 74 18.76 -3.86 -6.57
C ALA A 74 17.22 -3.78 -6.56
N ARG A 75 16.63 -2.62 -6.22
CA ARG A 75 15.17 -2.50 -6.07
C ARG A 75 14.41 -2.75 -7.37
N GLU A 76 14.92 -2.22 -8.47
CA GLU A 76 14.33 -2.41 -9.80
C GLU A 76 14.38 -3.87 -10.20
N ALA A 77 15.54 -4.52 -10.08
CA ALA A 77 15.70 -5.94 -10.35
C ALA A 77 14.77 -6.82 -9.50
N MET A 78 14.56 -6.47 -8.21
CA MET A 78 13.62 -7.18 -7.34
C MET A 78 12.17 -7.05 -7.79
N ILE A 79 11.80 -5.94 -8.39
CA ILE A 79 10.45 -5.69 -8.91
C ILE A 79 10.25 -6.42 -10.22
N GLU A 80 11.23 -6.40 -11.13
CA GLU A 80 11.21 -7.14 -12.39
C GLU A 80 11.09 -8.65 -12.14
N GLU A 81 11.90 -9.19 -11.23
CA GLU A 81 11.81 -10.60 -10.82
C GLU A 81 10.40 -10.96 -10.28
N LEU A 82 9.80 -10.08 -9.48
CA LEU A 82 8.44 -10.27 -9.00
C LEU A 82 7.41 -10.19 -10.13
N ALA A 83 7.67 -9.36 -11.13
CA ALA A 83 6.79 -9.16 -12.29
C ALA A 83 6.64 -10.42 -13.17
N GLU A 84 7.62 -11.31 -13.15
CA GLU A 84 7.56 -12.61 -13.86
C GLU A 84 6.53 -13.57 -13.25
N SER A 85 6.11 -13.31 -12.00
CA SER A 85 5.14 -14.16 -11.29
C SER A 85 3.71 -13.64 -11.43
N SER A 86 2.74 -14.58 -11.45
CA SER A 86 1.30 -14.23 -11.39
C SER A 86 0.55 -15.35 -10.65
N PRO A 87 -0.27 -15.04 -9.65
CA PRO A 87 -0.52 -13.70 -9.07
C PRO A 87 0.67 -13.16 -8.25
N ARG A 88 0.71 -11.84 -8.06
CA ARG A 88 1.79 -11.17 -7.31
C ARG A 88 1.30 -10.02 -6.44
N ILE A 89 2.01 -9.76 -5.35
CA ILE A 89 1.81 -8.64 -4.44
C ILE A 89 3.17 -8.01 -4.12
N LEU A 90 3.29 -6.70 -4.31
CA LEU A 90 4.42 -5.93 -3.85
C LEU A 90 4.08 -5.25 -2.53
N VAL A 91 4.93 -5.40 -1.51
CA VAL A 91 4.85 -4.62 -0.27
C VAL A 91 6.03 -3.67 -0.25
N CYS A 92 5.80 -2.39 -0.03
CA CYS A 92 6.90 -1.43 -0.09
C CYS A 92 6.75 -0.26 0.88
N THR A 93 7.84 0.46 1.06
CA THR A 93 7.86 1.76 1.73
C THR A 93 7.99 2.88 0.70
N ASP A 94 8.00 4.14 1.16
CA ASP A 94 8.16 5.31 0.30
C ASP A 94 9.51 5.37 -0.44
N CYS A 95 10.41 4.41 -0.24
CA CYS A 95 11.67 4.30 -0.99
C CYS A 95 11.47 4.10 -2.50
N LEU A 96 10.29 3.63 -2.92
CA LEU A 96 9.91 3.50 -4.32
C LEU A 96 9.27 4.77 -4.88
N SER A 97 9.28 5.87 -4.12
CA SER A 97 8.70 7.14 -4.57
C SER A 97 9.54 7.87 -5.62
N GLU A 98 10.73 7.39 -5.95
CA GLU A 98 11.63 7.99 -6.96
C GLU A 98 12.17 6.93 -7.93
N GLY A 99 12.07 7.20 -9.23
CA GLY A 99 12.79 6.49 -10.30
C GLY A 99 12.19 5.18 -10.81
N ILE A 100 11.32 4.49 -10.08
CA ILE A 100 10.81 3.17 -10.45
C ILE A 100 9.41 3.25 -11.04
N ASN A 101 9.20 2.60 -12.18
CA ASN A 101 7.92 2.52 -12.88
C ASN A 101 7.13 1.29 -12.42
N LEU A 102 6.08 1.48 -11.65
CA LEU A 102 5.23 0.37 -11.18
C LEU A 102 4.04 0.10 -12.09
N GLN A 103 3.65 1.07 -12.94
CA GLN A 103 2.46 0.99 -13.80
C GLN A 103 2.50 -0.14 -14.83
N GLU A 104 3.68 -0.63 -15.19
CA GLU A 104 3.82 -1.71 -16.15
C GLU A 104 3.42 -3.08 -15.57
N HIS A 105 3.61 -3.25 -14.27
CA HIS A 105 3.46 -4.55 -13.61
C HIS A 105 2.35 -4.60 -12.57
N PHE A 106 1.89 -3.43 -12.09
CA PHE A 106 0.90 -3.30 -11.02
C PHE A 106 -0.25 -2.38 -11.43
N ASN A 107 -1.46 -2.68 -10.93
CA ASN A 107 -2.68 -2.00 -11.34
C ASN A 107 -3.67 -1.75 -10.18
N ALA A 108 -3.23 -1.93 -8.96
CA ALA A 108 -4.00 -1.64 -7.76
C ALA A 108 -3.09 -1.17 -6.63
N ILE A 109 -3.61 -0.35 -5.75
CA ILE A 109 -2.86 0.29 -4.65
C ILE A 109 -3.62 0.10 -3.35
N VAL A 110 -2.88 -0.27 -2.30
CA VAL A 110 -3.39 -0.26 -0.92
C VAL A 110 -2.44 0.56 -0.06
N HIS A 111 -2.94 1.64 0.51
CA HIS A 111 -2.24 2.38 1.57
C HIS A 111 -2.52 1.69 2.90
N TYR A 112 -1.60 0.83 3.35
CA TYR A 112 -1.71 0.16 4.64
C TYR A 112 -1.59 1.17 5.79
N ASP A 113 -0.66 2.12 5.65
CA ASP A 113 -0.51 3.24 6.57
C ASP A 113 -0.79 4.56 5.87
N LEU A 114 -1.59 5.42 6.51
CA LEU A 114 -1.81 6.77 6.05
C LEU A 114 -0.56 7.62 6.25
N ALA A 115 -0.19 8.37 5.24
CA ALA A 115 0.85 9.38 5.34
C ALA A 115 0.24 10.71 5.82
N TRP A 116 0.92 11.38 6.75
CA TRP A 116 0.50 12.70 7.26
C TRP A 116 0.47 13.78 6.16
N ASN A 117 1.35 13.64 5.16
CA ASN A 117 1.37 14.55 4.02
C ASN A 117 0.52 13.95 2.88
N PRO A 118 -0.61 14.60 2.52
CA PRO A 118 -1.48 14.13 1.43
C PRO A 118 -0.75 13.97 0.10
N THR A 119 0.25 14.81 -0.19
CA THR A 119 1.06 14.72 -1.41
C THR A 119 1.78 13.38 -1.56
N ARG A 120 2.08 12.70 -0.43
CA ARG A 120 2.67 11.35 -0.49
C ARG A 120 1.70 10.32 -1.05
N HIS A 121 0.41 10.44 -0.77
CA HIS A 121 -0.61 9.56 -1.36
C HIS A 121 -0.69 9.78 -2.87
N GLU A 122 -0.65 11.04 -3.32
CA GLU A 122 -0.61 11.38 -4.75
C GLU A 122 0.65 10.82 -5.43
N GLN A 123 1.81 10.94 -4.77
CA GLN A 123 3.08 10.39 -5.27
C GLN A 123 3.02 8.85 -5.38
N ARG A 124 2.48 8.16 -4.36
CA ARG A 124 2.30 6.70 -4.39
C ARG A 124 1.34 6.30 -5.51
N ASN A 125 0.21 7.00 -5.64
CA ASN A 125 -0.77 6.73 -6.69
C ASN A 125 -0.16 6.95 -8.07
N GLY A 126 0.55 8.06 -8.29
CA GLY A 126 1.21 8.36 -9.55
C GLY A 126 2.35 7.40 -9.95
N ARG A 127 2.70 6.40 -9.12
CA ARG A 127 3.63 5.32 -9.50
C ARG A 127 2.93 4.19 -10.24
N VAL A 128 1.65 4.00 -10.00
CA VAL A 128 0.83 2.96 -10.61
C VAL A 128 -0.18 3.56 -11.58
N ASP A 129 -0.82 4.67 -11.21
CA ASP A 129 -1.75 5.40 -12.05
C ASP A 129 -1.01 6.47 -12.85
N ARG A 130 -0.42 6.07 -13.97
CA ARG A 130 0.43 6.91 -14.81
C ARG A 130 0.24 6.56 -16.27
N PHE A 131 0.71 7.45 -17.15
CA PHE A 131 0.80 7.16 -18.60
C PHE A 131 1.54 5.83 -18.85
N GLY A 132 0.94 4.98 -19.67
CA GLY A 132 1.40 3.60 -19.92
C GLY A 132 0.69 2.54 -19.06
N GLN A 133 -0.18 2.91 -18.13
CA GLN A 133 -1.03 1.95 -17.42
C GLN A 133 -1.98 1.24 -18.38
N THR A 134 -1.95 -0.09 -18.37
CA THR A 134 -2.75 -0.94 -19.25
C THR A 134 -4.22 -1.08 -18.82
N ARG A 135 -4.49 -0.86 -17.54
CA ARG A 135 -5.87 -0.89 -16.99
C ARG A 135 -6.53 0.48 -17.12
N LYS A 136 -7.80 0.48 -17.52
CA LYS A 136 -8.61 1.71 -17.61
C LYS A 136 -8.82 2.40 -16.26
N GLN A 137 -8.75 1.66 -15.17
CA GLN A 137 -8.92 2.15 -13.80
C GLN A 137 -7.93 1.46 -12.88
N VAL A 138 -7.27 2.23 -12.04
CA VAL A 138 -6.44 1.76 -10.94
C VAL A 138 -7.25 1.82 -9.65
N LYS A 139 -7.44 0.67 -9.01
CA LYS A 139 -8.16 0.60 -7.73
C LYS A 139 -7.22 1.06 -6.61
N CYS A 140 -7.62 2.12 -5.90
CA CYS A 140 -6.88 2.64 -4.77
C CYS A 140 -7.71 2.50 -3.49
N VAL A 141 -7.11 1.90 -2.45
CA VAL A 141 -7.75 1.70 -1.14
C VAL A 141 -6.87 2.27 -0.05
N MET A 142 -7.47 3.00 0.88
CA MET A 142 -6.81 3.47 2.11
C MET A 142 -7.34 2.70 3.31
N LEU A 143 -6.42 2.13 4.11
CA LEU A 143 -6.77 1.52 5.40
C LEU A 143 -6.55 2.54 6.51
N TYR A 144 -7.57 2.75 7.32
CA TYR A 144 -7.51 3.62 8.50
C TYR A 144 -8.21 2.97 9.69
N GLY A 145 -7.76 3.31 10.89
CA GLY A 145 -8.41 2.88 12.13
C GLY A 145 -9.55 3.81 12.48
N GLN A 146 -10.77 3.27 12.56
CA GLN A 146 -11.96 4.07 12.91
C GLN A 146 -11.84 4.68 14.32
N ASP A 147 -11.19 3.96 15.23
CA ASP A 147 -10.98 4.38 16.63
C ASP A 147 -9.64 5.11 16.83
N ASN A 148 -8.90 5.39 15.74
CA ASN A 148 -7.65 6.13 15.81
C ASN A 148 -7.88 7.61 15.46
N PRO A 149 -7.86 8.52 16.45
CA PRO A 149 -8.10 9.94 16.21
C PRO A 149 -7.07 10.57 15.26
N VAL A 150 -5.86 10.00 15.18
CA VAL A 150 -4.80 10.45 14.28
C VAL A 150 -5.15 10.11 12.85
N ASP A 151 -5.59 8.88 12.58
CA ASP A 151 -6.00 8.47 11.23
C ASP A 151 -7.21 9.29 10.75
N GLY A 152 -8.17 9.56 11.65
CA GLY A 152 -9.31 10.42 11.36
C GLY A 152 -8.92 11.85 11.00
N LEU A 153 -7.95 12.43 11.70
CA LEU A 153 -7.43 13.76 11.40
C LEU A 153 -6.74 13.78 10.02
N VAL A 154 -5.88 12.80 9.75
CA VAL A 154 -5.17 12.69 8.46
C VAL A 154 -6.14 12.51 7.32
N LEU A 155 -7.15 11.66 7.48
CA LEU A 155 -8.20 11.44 6.47
C LEU A 155 -8.95 12.75 6.17
N ASN A 156 -9.35 13.49 7.20
CA ASN A 156 -9.99 14.80 7.02
C ASN A 156 -9.13 15.78 6.24
N VAL A 157 -7.82 15.84 6.50
CA VAL A 157 -6.89 16.70 5.75
C VAL A 157 -6.82 16.27 4.28
N ILE A 158 -6.77 14.97 4.01
CA ILE A 158 -6.74 14.42 2.65
C ILE A 158 -8.04 14.80 1.90
N LEU A 159 -9.20 14.59 2.53
CA LEU A 159 -10.50 14.90 1.95
C LEU A 159 -10.65 16.40 1.65
N HIS A 160 -10.29 17.27 2.60
CA HIS A 160 -10.34 18.73 2.39
C HIS A 160 -9.42 19.19 1.24
N LYS A 161 -8.23 18.59 1.11
CA LYS A 161 -7.32 18.91 0.02
C LYS A 161 -7.85 18.42 -1.34
N ALA A 162 -8.42 17.22 -1.38
CA ALA A 162 -9.06 16.69 -2.58
C ALA A 162 -10.24 17.57 -3.03
N ASP A 163 -11.08 18.02 -2.10
CA ASP A 163 -12.17 18.96 -2.37
C ASP A 163 -11.68 20.32 -2.87
N LYS A 164 -10.59 20.83 -2.31
CA LYS A 164 -9.98 22.08 -2.75
C LYS A 164 -9.47 21.98 -4.20
N ILE A 165 -8.74 20.91 -4.50
CA ILE A 165 -8.23 20.63 -5.86
C ILE A 165 -9.39 20.50 -6.85
N ARG A 166 -10.45 19.78 -6.48
CA ARG A 166 -11.66 19.64 -7.30
C ARG A 166 -12.31 20.99 -7.61
N ARG A 167 -12.39 21.89 -6.63
CA ARG A 167 -12.99 23.23 -6.80
C ARG A 167 -12.11 24.17 -7.64
N GLU A 168 -10.80 24.12 -7.45
CA GLU A 168 -9.87 25.04 -8.10
C GLU A 168 -9.52 24.62 -9.54
N LEU A 169 -9.41 23.31 -9.80
CA LEU A 169 -8.95 22.79 -11.08
C LEU A 169 -10.07 22.13 -11.91
N GLY A 170 -11.27 21.96 -11.36
CA GLY A 170 -12.38 21.27 -12.04
C GLY A 170 -12.11 19.78 -12.30
N VAL A 171 -11.03 19.23 -11.73
CA VAL A 171 -10.63 17.82 -11.89
C VAL A 171 -11.19 16.98 -10.76
N SER A 172 -11.84 15.87 -11.10
CA SER A 172 -12.28 14.91 -10.09
C SER A 172 -11.06 14.18 -9.56
N VAL A 173 -10.65 14.50 -8.32
CA VAL A 173 -9.65 13.69 -7.61
C VAL A 173 -10.38 12.44 -7.13
N PRO A 174 -9.91 11.22 -7.46
CA PRO A 174 -10.50 10.00 -6.95
C PRO A 174 -10.35 9.98 -5.43
N ILE A 175 -11.49 10.13 -4.74
CA ILE A 175 -11.57 9.96 -3.31
C ILE A 175 -11.83 8.47 -3.07
N PRO A 176 -11.05 7.77 -2.26
CA PRO A 176 -11.32 6.38 -1.89
C PRO A 176 -12.68 6.29 -1.19
N GLU A 177 -13.52 5.35 -1.61
CA GLU A 177 -14.73 4.97 -0.91
C GLU A 177 -14.44 4.28 0.42
#